data_8b8350a245638001bcd2c85804735e1d
#
_entry.id   8b8350a245638001bcd2c85804735e1d
#
_cell.length_a   1.000
_cell.length_b   1.000
_cell.length_c   1.000
_cell.angle_alpha   90.00
_cell.angle_beta   90.00
_cell.angle_gamma   90.00
#
_symmetry.space_group_name_H-M   'P 1'
#
loop_
_entity.id
_entity.type
_entity.pdbx_description
1 polymer ?
#
loop_
_entity_poly.entity_id
_entity_poly.type
_entity_poly.pdbx_seq_one_letter_code
_entity_poly.pdbx_strand_id
1 'polypeptide(L)'
;MKITITIMAHPKRKVAAEALYSQLATMPWHQCTITWDQKNSEWHTGKRALKAHLNGDWHIVLQDDAIIPDGFYEHVVAAIQNAPVKTIVSFYTGTVRPFPGRVASAVRRANEKNYCWLRGYLLFWGVGFAIPTDQILPMLDFVAGRTEPYDTRLGYFYISNRLPVLYTNPSLVDHDEDMGSLLDHGKNAEPRKAVNFISGPVLWNSDALDI
;
A
#
# COMPACT_ATOMS: atom_id res chain seq x y z
N MET A 1 5.22 -5.64 -18.59
CA MET A 1 5.43 -5.19 -17.20
C MET A 1 5.40 -6.39 -16.28
N LYS A 2 6.50 -6.62 -15.53
CA LYS A 2 6.59 -7.70 -14.55
C LYS A 2 6.27 -7.14 -13.18
N ILE A 3 5.24 -7.68 -12.52
CA ILE A 3 4.83 -7.27 -11.18
C ILE A 3 5.09 -8.43 -10.23
N THR A 4 5.84 -8.17 -9.16
CA THR A 4 6.03 -9.11 -8.06
C THR A 4 5.23 -8.64 -6.85
N ILE A 5 4.76 -9.59 -6.02
CA ILE A 5 3.98 -9.27 -4.83
C ILE A 5 4.46 -10.10 -3.64
N THR A 6 4.51 -9.48 -2.47
CA THR A 6 4.76 -10.17 -1.20
C THR A 6 3.78 -9.72 -0.13
N ILE A 7 3.38 -10.67 0.71
CA ILE A 7 2.62 -10.39 1.93
C ILE A 7 3.63 -10.23 3.07
N MET A 8 3.63 -9.09 3.72
CA MET A 8 4.37 -8.84 4.95
C MET A 8 3.54 -9.36 6.13
N ALA A 9 3.95 -10.48 6.73
CA ALA A 9 3.10 -11.24 7.63
C ALA A 9 3.74 -11.50 9.00
N HIS A 10 2.91 -11.45 10.05
CA HIS A 10 3.29 -11.85 11.40
C HIS A 10 2.80 -13.29 11.69
N PRO A 11 3.60 -14.16 12.35
CA PRO A 11 3.21 -15.55 12.61
C PRO A 11 1.89 -15.73 13.37
N LYS A 12 1.50 -14.77 14.21
CA LYS A 12 0.20 -14.78 14.91
C LYS A 12 -1.00 -14.67 13.97
N ARG A 13 -0.80 -14.16 12.74
CA ARG A 13 -1.83 -14.00 11.71
C ARG A 13 -1.65 -14.98 10.54
N LYS A 14 -1.06 -16.14 10.83
CA LYS A 14 -0.72 -17.15 9.81
C LYS A 14 -1.92 -17.52 8.93
N VAL A 15 -3.07 -17.78 9.53
CA VAL A 15 -4.29 -18.20 8.79
C VAL A 15 -4.72 -17.12 7.79
N ALA A 16 -4.74 -15.86 8.19
CA ALA A 16 -5.10 -14.76 7.31
C ALA A 16 -4.08 -14.54 6.18
N ALA A 17 -2.78 -14.55 6.52
CA ALA A 17 -1.71 -14.43 5.53
C ALA A 17 -1.75 -15.56 4.49
N GLU A 18 -2.01 -16.81 4.91
CA GLU A 18 -2.12 -17.96 4.00
C GLU A 18 -3.40 -17.90 3.15
N ALA A 19 -4.52 -17.40 3.70
CA ALA A 19 -5.74 -17.17 2.95
C ALA A 19 -5.54 -16.09 1.87
N LEU A 20 -4.96 -14.95 2.23
CA LEU A 20 -4.62 -13.88 1.28
C LEU A 20 -3.63 -14.38 0.22
N TYR A 21 -2.62 -15.15 0.60
CA TYR A 21 -1.68 -15.76 -0.34
C TYR A 21 -2.38 -16.68 -1.33
N SER A 22 -3.28 -17.54 -0.85
CA SER A 22 -4.03 -18.46 -1.71
C SER A 22 -4.88 -17.72 -2.75
N GLN A 23 -5.47 -16.60 -2.37
CA GLN A 23 -6.21 -15.70 -3.28
C GLN A 23 -5.28 -15.08 -4.33
N LEU A 24 -4.14 -14.52 -3.89
CA LEU A 24 -3.17 -13.86 -4.77
C LEU A 24 -2.47 -14.85 -5.70
N ALA A 25 -2.17 -16.07 -5.24
CA ALA A 25 -1.45 -17.07 -6.02
C ALA A 25 -2.23 -17.57 -7.27
N THR A 26 -3.53 -17.33 -7.34
CA THR A 26 -4.35 -17.62 -8.55
C THR A 26 -4.19 -16.57 -9.65
N MET A 27 -3.61 -15.42 -9.34
CA MET A 27 -3.45 -14.29 -10.26
C MET A 27 -2.09 -14.35 -10.98
N PRO A 28 -1.94 -13.76 -12.17
CA PRO A 28 -0.74 -13.91 -13.00
C PRO A 28 0.41 -12.98 -12.60
N TRP A 29 0.74 -12.91 -11.31
CA TRP A 29 1.93 -12.20 -10.83
C TRP A 29 3.20 -12.87 -11.38
N HIS A 30 4.23 -12.07 -11.64
CA HIS A 30 5.55 -12.63 -11.95
C HIS A 30 6.09 -13.47 -10.79
N GLN A 31 5.78 -13.07 -9.56
CA GLN A 31 6.05 -13.82 -8.34
C GLN A 31 5.10 -13.38 -7.23
N CYS A 32 4.63 -14.35 -6.43
CA CYS A 32 3.87 -14.13 -5.20
C CYS A 32 4.55 -14.86 -4.03
N THR A 33 4.79 -14.17 -2.91
CA THR A 33 5.48 -14.73 -1.74
C THR A 33 4.88 -14.23 -0.42
N ILE A 34 5.26 -14.88 0.69
CA ILE A 34 5.03 -14.38 2.06
C ILE A 34 6.38 -14.11 2.73
N THR A 35 6.55 -12.91 3.26
CA THR A 35 7.69 -12.53 4.09
C THR A 35 7.28 -12.54 5.56
N TRP A 36 7.62 -13.63 6.26
CA TRP A 36 7.28 -13.82 7.68
C TRP A 36 8.15 -12.96 8.59
N ASP A 37 7.52 -12.36 9.61
CA ASP A 37 8.26 -11.71 10.69
C ASP A 37 9.05 -12.72 11.51
N GLN A 38 10.33 -12.42 11.72
CA GLN A 38 11.29 -13.26 12.45
C GLN A 38 11.83 -12.61 13.72
N LYS A 39 11.59 -11.31 13.90
CA LYS A 39 12.22 -10.50 14.97
C LYS A 39 11.22 -9.66 15.76
N ASN A 40 9.94 -9.88 15.58
CA ASN A 40 8.88 -9.02 16.11
C ASN A 40 9.16 -7.54 15.81
N SER A 41 9.49 -7.27 14.53
CA SER A 41 9.89 -5.95 14.05
C SER A 41 9.29 -5.67 12.69
N GLU A 42 8.35 -4.73 12.65
CA GLU A 42 7.72 -4.25 11.42
C GLU A 42 8.78 -3.78 10.40
N TRP A 43 9.75 -2.97 10.86
CA TRP A 43 10.81 -2.49 9.98
C TRP A 43 11.67 -3.62 9.40
N HIS A 44 12.08 -4.58 10.23
CA HIS A 44 12.90 -5.70 9.76
C HIS A 44 12.15 -6.53 8.72
N THR A 45 10.87 -6.79 8.96
CA THR A 45 10.01 -7.57 8.05
C THR A 45 9.72 -6.79 6.78
N GLY A 46 9.34 -5.51 6.88
CA GLY A 46 9.11 -4.65 5.73
C GLY A 46 10.34 -4.47 4.84
N LYS A 47 11.53 -4.29 5.43
CA LYS A 47 12.79 -4.24 4.67
C LYS A 47 13.06 -5.54 3.88
N ARG A 48 12.74 -6.70 4.46
CA ARG A 48 12.86 -8.00 3.77
C ARG A 48 11.79 -8.16 2.70
N ALA A 49 10.56 -7.75 2.99
CA ALA A 49 9.47 -7.74 2.04
C ALA A 49 9.85 -6.91 0.80
N LEU A 50 10.31 -5.67 0.98
CA LEU A 50 10.78 -4.82 -0.11
C LEU A 50 11.89 -5.45 -0.95
N LYS A 51 12.80 -6.21 -0.33
CA LYS A 51 13.89 -6.89 -1.05
C LYS A 51 13.46 -8.16 -1.81
N ALA A 52 12.22 -8.61 -1.65
CA ALA A 52 11.69 -9.80 -2.32
C ALA A 52 11.26 -9.57 -3.79
N HIS A 53 11.63 -8.45 -4.39
CA HIS A 53 11.14 -7.99 -5.70
C HIS A 53 11.67 -8.75 -6.94
N LEU A 54 12.61 -9.65 -6.82
CA LEU A 54 13.21 -10.53 -7.84
C LEU A 54 12.95 -10.14 -9.33
N ASN A 55 13.70 -9.16 -9.84
CA ASN A 55 13.66 -8.74 -11.26
C ASN A 55 12.27 -8.28 -11.78
N GLY A 56 11.37 -7.87 -10.91
CA GLY A 56 10.13 -7.18 -11.30
C GLY A 56 10.40 -5.75 -11.77
N ASP A 57 9.50 -5.19 -12.57
CA ASP A 57 9.47 -3.74 -12.87
C ASP A 57 8.82 -2.97 -11.71
N TRP A 58 7.83 -3.62 -11.09
CA TRP A 58 7.10 -3.16 -9.92
C TRP A 58 7.04 -4.23 -8.85
N HIS A 59 7.06 -3.79 -7.60
CA HIS A 59 6.92 -4.66 -6.44
C HIS A 59 5.80 -4.20 -5.53
N ILE A 60 4.92 -5.12 -5.17
CA ILE A 60 3.79 -4.85 -4.27
C ILE A 60 4.12 -5.45 -2.91
N VAL A 61 3.87 -4.66 -1.86
CA VAL A 61 3.86 -5.14 -0.47
C VAL A 61 2.46 -4.94 0.08
N LEU A 62 1.85 -6.03 0.56
CA LEU A 62 0.59 -6.03 1.30
C LEU A 62 0.86 -6.44 2.75
N GLN A 63 0.11 -5.89 3.71
CA GLN A 63 0.06 -6.42 5.07
C GLN A 63 -0.86 -7.64 5.12
N ASP A 64 -0.69 -8.48 6.15
CA ASP A 64 -1.43 -9.74 6.34
C ASP A 64 -2.92 -9.54 6.71
N ASP A 65 -3.32 -8.31 7.02
CA ASP A 65 -4.69 -7.87 7.27
C ASP A 65 -5.30 -7.06 6.11
N ALA A 66 -4.69 -7.14 4.94
CA ALA A 66 -5.22 -6.50 3.74
C ALA A 66 -6.41 -7.28 3.16
N ILE A 67 -7.48 -6.57 2.83
CA ILE A 67 -8.61 -7.08 2.05
C ILE A 67 -8.47 -6.60 0.61
N ILE A 68 -8.55 -7.51 -0.36
CA ILE A 68 -8.45 -7.20 -1.79
C ILE A 68 -9.79 -7.47 -2.50
N PRO A 69 -10.16 -6.71 -3.54
CA PRO A 69 -11.37 -6.93 -4.31
C PRO A 69 -11.20 -8.08 -5.31
N ASP A 70 -12.31 -8.54 -5.86
CA ASP A 70 -12.30 -9.34 -7.08
C ASP A 70 -11.64 -8.53 -8.22
N GLY A 71 -10.88 -9.20 -9.09
CA GLY A 71 -10.16 -8.53 -10.18
C GLY A 71 -9.00 -7.63 -9.70
N PHE A 72 -8.45 -7.88 -8.52
CA PHE A 72 -7.37 -7.05 -7.94
C PHE A 72 -6.18 -6.89 -8.89
N TYR A 73 -5.76 -7.96 -9.57
CA TYR A 73 -4.66 -7.91 -10.52
C TYR A 73 -4.93 -6.92 -11.67
N GLU A 74 -6.10 -7.02 -12.28
CA GLU A 74 -6.51 -6.17 -13.41
C GLU A 74 -6.58 -4.70 -12.98
N HIS A 75 -7.13 -4.43 -11.81
CA HIS A 75 -7.19 -3.09 -11.24
C HIS A 75 -5.80 -2.52 -10.96
N VAL A 76 -4.90 -3.32 -10.39
CA VAL A 76 -3.50 -2.90 -10.13
C VAL A 76 -2.77 -2.59 -11.42
N VAL A 77 -2.88 -3.47 -12.43
CA VAL A 77 -2.25 -3.25 -13.74
C VAL A 77 -2.77 -1.97 -14.39
N ALA A 78 -4.10 -1.80 -14.42
CA ALA A 78 -4.72 -0.62 -14.99
C ALA A 78 -4.34 0.67 -14.23
N ALA A 79 -4.32 0.64 -12.90
CA ALA A 79 -3.88 1.76 -12.08
C ALA A 79 -2.42 2.14 -12.38
N ILE A 80 -1.49 1.18 -12.34
CA ILE A 80 -0.06 1.45 -12.60
C ILE A 80 0.16 2.01 -14.01
N GLN A 81 -0.56 1.50 -15.02
CA GLN A 81 -0.44 1.97 -16.41
C GLN A 81 -0.96 3.40 -16.61
N ASN A 82 -1.92 3.83 -15.80
CA ASN A 82 -2.52 5.17 -15.85
C ASN A 82 -1.99 6.11 -14.76
N ALA A 83 -0.99 5.69 -13.98
CA ALA A 83 -0.39 6.55 -12.97
C ALA A 83 0.24 7.80 -13.64
N PRO A 84 -0.05 9.03 -13.14
CA PRO A 84 0.44 10.26 -13.75
C PRO A 84 1.96 10.39 -13.72
N VAL A 85 2.63 9.65 -12.87
CA VAL A 85 4.09 9.60 -12.74
C VAL A 85 4.53 8.26 -12.17
N LYS A 86 5.71 7.76 -12.58
CA LYS A 86 6.31 6.52 -12.06
C LYS A 86 6.89 6.76 -10.66
N THR A 87 6.10 6.45 -9.64
CA THR A 87 6.47 6.60 -8.22
C THR A 87 5.73 5.55 -7.38
N ILE A 88 5.93 5.57 -6.05
CA ILE A 88 5.14 4.70 -5.15
C ILE A 88 3.65 5.00 -5.28
N VAL A 89 2.86 3.92 -5.33
CA VAL A 89 1.39 3.95 -5.39
C VAL A 89 0.84 3.25 -4.17
N SER A 90 0.21 3.97 -3.26
CA SER A 90 -0.57 3.39 -2.16
C SER A 90 -1.94 2.97 -2.67
N PHE A 91 -2.34 1.75 -2.36
CA PHE A 91 -3.66 1.20 -2.68
C PHE A 91 -4.70 1.45 -1.60
N TYR A 92 -4.29 2.07 -0.50
CA TYR A 92 -5.14 2.30 0.66
C TYR A 92 -5.14 3.78 1.05
N THR A 93 -6.33 4.32 1.24
CA THR A 93 -6.56 5.67 1.78
C THR A 93 -7.45 5.54 3.00
N GLY A 94 -6.85 5.61 4.20
CA GLY A 94 -7.53 5.32 5.47
C GLY A 94 -8.36 6.48 6.01
N THR A 95 -9.31 6.14 6.89
CA THR A 95 -10.23 7.08 7.53
C THR A 95 -9.63 7.81 8.74
N VAL A 96 -8.64 7.22 9.43
CA VAL A 96 -8.29 7.61 10.80
C VAL A 96 -7.08 8.52 10.91
N ARG A 97 -5.99 8.28 10.23
CA ARG A 97 -4.72 9.04 10.36
C ARG A 97 -4.02 9.21 9.02
N PRO A 98 -3.13 10.21 8.90
CA PRO A 98 -3.10 11.49 9.61
C PRO A 98 -4.12 12.44 8.96
N PHE A 99 -4.78 13.29 9.68
CA PHE A 99 -5.72 14.29 9.13
C PHE A 99 -7.01 13.72 8.48
N PRO A 100 -7.84 12.93 9.20
CA PRO A 100 -8.99 12.22 8.62
C PRO A 100 -9.96 13.15 7.88
N GLY A 101 -10.29 14.31 8.42
CA GLY A 101 -11.19 15.27 7.77
C GLY A 101 -10.63 15.83 6.45
N ARG A 102 -9.31 16.08 6.36
CA ARG A 102 -8.65 16.54 5.14
C ARG A 102 -8.65 15.46 4.07
N VAL A 103 -8.34 14.23 4.44
CA VAL A 103 -8.33 13.09 3.52
C VAL A 103 -9.73 12.80 3.00
N ALA A 104 -10.75 12.71 3.87
CA ALA A 104 -12.14 12.50 3.47
C ALA A 104 -12.64 13.61 2.53
N SER A 105 -12.29 14.87 2.79
CA SER A 105 -12.61 15.99 1.91
C SER A 105 -11.93 15.87 0.54
N ALA A 106 -10.66 15.44 0.52
CA ALA A 106 -9.94 15.24 -0.73
C ALA A 106 -10.55 14.10 -1.57
N VAL A 107 -10.87 12.96 -0.94
CA VAL A 107 -11.56 11.84 -1.61
C VAL A 107 -12.90 12.29 -2.20
N ARG A 108 -13.72 13.01 -1.43
CA ARG A 108 -15.00 13.54 -1.94
C ARG A 108 -14.81 14.43 -3.18
N ARG A 109 -13.87 15.39 -3.13
CA ARG A 109 -13.56 16.28 -4.25
C ARG A 109 -13.00 15.53 -5.47
N ALA A 110 -12.21 14.48 -5.25
CA ALA A 110 -11.70 13.63 -6.32
C ALA A 110 -12.85 12.86 -6.98
N ASN A 111 -13.79 12.32 -6.20
CA ASN A 111 -14.98 11.63 -6.69
C ASN A 111 -15.88 12.56 -7.53
N GLU A 112 -16.14 13.80 -7.04
CA GLU A 112 -16.91 14.81 -7.77
C GLU A 112 -16.33 15.14 -9.14
N LYS A 113 -15.00 14.99 -9.29
CA LYS A 113 -14.26 15.27 -10.53
C LYS A 113 -13.93 14.02 -11.34
N ASN A 114 -14.28 12.83 -10.86
CA ASN A 114 -13.88 11.54 -11.43
C ASN A 114 -12.34 11.37 -11.52
N TYR A 115 -11.60 11.91 -10.56
CA TYR A 115 -10.16 11.74 -10.48
C TYR A 115 -9.79 10.42 -9.82
N CYS A 116 -8.91 9.66 -10.45
CA CYS A 116 -8.47 8.35 -9.97
C CYS A 116 -7.29 8.42 -9.00
N TRP A 117 -6.76 9.60 -8.72
CA TRP A 117 -5.57 9.75 -7.89
C TRP A 117 -5.71 10.87 -6.86
N LEU A 118 -5.20 10.58 -5.65
CA LEU A 118 -4.77 11.61 -4.72
C LEU A 118 -3.24 11.66 -4.75
N ARG A 119 -2.65 12.84 -4.63
CA ARG A 119 -1.22 13.05 -4.69
C ARG A 119 -0.73 13.79 -3.44
N GLY A 120 0.20 13.16 -2.71
CA GLY A 120 0.89 13.74 -1.55
C GLY A 120 2.39 13.51 -1.66
N TYR A 121 3.11 13.72 -0.54
CA TYR A 121 4.57 13.52 -0.47
C TYR A 121 4.99 12.57 0.64
N LEU A 122 4.08 12.11 1.47
CA LEU A 122 4.33 11.14 2.53
C LEU A 122 3.54 9.88 2.27
N LEU A 123 4.09 8.72 2.59
CA LEU A 123 3.33 7.48 2.66
C LEU A 123 2.66 7.42 4.04
N PHE A 124 1.35 7.58 4.08
CA PHE A 124 0.61 7.66 5.34
C PHE A 124 0.21 6.29 5.90
N TRP A 125 0.13 5.28 5.05
CA TRP A 125 -0.31 3.93 5.43
C TRP A 125 0.48 2.86 4.68
N GLY A 126 0.91 1.85 5.43
CA GLY A 126 1.68 0.72 4.90
C GLY A 126 0.85 -0.51 4.54
N VAL A 127 -0.50 -0.43 4.56
CA VAL A 127 -1.41 -1.59 4.37
C VAL A 127 -1.21 -2.28 3.03
N GLY A 128 -1.05 -1.51 1.96
CA GLY A 128 -0.79 -2.03 0.62
C GLY A 128 -0.29 -0.95 -0.33
N PHE A 129 0.81 -1.22 -1.01
CA PHE A 129 1.36 -0.29 -1.99
C PHE A 129 2.19 -1.01 -3.06
N ALA A 130 2.33 -0.38 -4.22
CA ALA A 130 3.28 -0.76 -5.26
C ALA A 130 4.43 0.25 -5.34
N ILE A 131 5.64 -0.23 -5.55
CA ILE A 131 6.84 0.60 -5.71
C ILE A 131 7.59 0.20 -6.98
N PRO A 132 8.07 1.16 -7.81
CA PRO A 132 9.02 0.85 -8.87
C PRO A 132 10.29 0.23 -8.28
N THR A 133 10.72 -0.91 -8.80
CA THR A 133 11.82 -1.68 -8.20
C THR A 133 13.15 -0.95 -8.22
N ASP A 134 13.36 -0.04 -9.18
CA ASP A 134 14.54 0.84 -9.27
C ASP A 134 14.63 1.85 -8.11
N GLN A 135 13.51 2.11 -7.40
CA GLN A 135 13.50 3.00 -6.23
C GLN A 135 13.77 2.28 -4.90
N ILE A 136 13.71 0.93 -4.86
CA ILE A 136 13.77 0.18 -3.59
C ILE A 136 15.13 0.33 -2.90
N LEU A 137 16.22 0.02 -3.59
CA LEU A 137 17.54 0.08 -2.98
C LEU A 137 17.95 1.50 -2.59
N PRO A 138 17.82 2.53 -3.46
CA PRO A 138 18.09 3.91 -3.06
C PRO A 138 17.26 4.37 -1.86
N MET A 139 15.99 3.97 -1.80
CA MET A 139 15.12 4.28 -0.66
C MET A 139 15.60 3.60 0.62
N LEU A 140 15.92 2.30 0.58
CA LEU A 140 16.39 1.56 1.76
C LEU A 140 17.71 2.10 2.29
N ASP A 141 18.61 2.52 1.42
CA ASP A 141 19.89 3.13 1.80
C ASP A 141 19.68 4.51 2.43
N PHE A 142 18.80 5.33 1.85
CA PHE A 142 18.45 6.64 2.39
C PHE A 142 17.87 6.57 3.81
N VAL A 143 17.04 5.56 4.09
CA VAL A 143 16.34 5.43 5.38
C VAL A 143 17.05 4.52 6.38
N ALA A 144 18.27 4.05 6.09
CA ALA A 144 18.97 3.04 6.90
C ALA A 144 19.15 3.43 8.38
N GLY A 145 19.44 4.70 8.67
CA GLY A 145 19.66 5.23 10.03
C GLY A 145 18.40 5.75 10.73
N ARG A 146 17.24 5.64 10.12
CA ARG A 146 15.99 6.16 10.67
C ARG A 146 15.32 5.18 11.64
N THR A 147 14.49 5.69 12.56
CA THR A 147 13.82 4.91 13.63
C THR A 147 12.30 5.06 13.65
N GLU A 148 11.74 5.87 12.78
CA GLU A 148 10.30 6.12 12.67
C GLU A 148 9.54 4.83 12.26
N PRO A 149 8.20 4.77 12.38
CA PRO A 149 7.38 3.69 11.87
C PRO A 149 7.64 3.40 10.38
N TYR A 150 7.35 2.19 9.95
CA TYR A 150 7.68 1.67 8.63
C TYR A 150 7.24 2.57 7.46
N ASP A 151 5.97 2.93 7.42
CA ASP A 151 5.37 3.78 6.38
C ASP A 151 5.95 5.21 6.38
N THR A 152 6.02 5.81 7.55
CA THR A 152 6.62 7.14 7.75
C THR A 152 8.07 7.17 7.27
N ARG A 153 8.84 6.13 7.59
CA ARG A 153 10.24 5.99 7.19
C ARG A 153 10.37 5.94 5.67
N LEU A 154 9.56 5.16 4.97
CA LEU A 154 9.54 5.14 3.51
C LEU A 154 9.13 6.51 2.94
N GLY A 155 8.12 7.14 3.54
CA GLY A 155 7.64 8.47 3.13
C GLY A 155 8.72 9.55 3.15
N TYR A 156 9.70 9.47 4.07
CA TYR A 156 10.81 10.42 4.11
C TYR A 156 11.70 10.40 2.86
N PHE A 157 11.87 9.27 2.21
CA PHE A 157 12.58 9.21 0.93
C PHE A 157 11.86 10.04 -0.13
N TYR A 158 10.53 9.89 -0.22
CA TYR A 158 9.73 10.58 -1.24
C TYR A 158 9.69 12.08 -1.02
N ILE A 159 9.42 12.55 0.21
CA ILE A 159 9.41 13.99 0.50
C ILE A 159 10.79 14.63 0.31
N SER A 160 11.87 13.95 0.71
CA SER A 160 13.25 14.50 0.59
C SER A 160 13.71 14.60 -0.86
N ASN A 161 13.22 13.71 -1.72
CA ASN A 161 13.53 13.73 -3.15
C ASN A 161 12.48 14.49 -3.99
N ARG A 162 11.48 15.11 -3.35
CA ARG A 162 10.35 15.80 -4.01
C ARG A 162 9.60 14.88 -4.99
N LEU A 163 9.58 13.60 -4.72
CA LEU A 163 8.80 12.62 -5.47
C LEU A 163 7.40 12.52 -4.85
N PRO A 164 6.34 12.56 -5.63
CA PRO A 164 5.01 12.38 -5.09
C PRO A 164 4.79 10.93 -4.64
N VAL A 165 3.91 10.77 -3.66
CA VAL A 165 3.25 9.50 -3.32
C VAL A 165 1.84 9.57 -3.91
N LEU A 166 1.48 8.59 -4.73
CA LEU A 166 0.15 8.49 -5.31
C LEU A 166 -0.72 7.55 -4.47
N TYR A 167 -1.97 7.88 -4.32
CA TYR A 167 -2.99 7.06 -3.69
C TYR A 167 -4.10 6.78 -4.68
N THR A 168 -4.48 5.53 -4.84
CA THR A 168 -5.59 5.17 -5.72
C THR A 168 -6.92 5.68 -5.15
N ASN A 169 -7.77 6.20 -6.02
CA ASN A 169 -9.14 6.57 -5.73
C ASN A 169 -10.07 5.98 -6.81
N PRO A 170 -10.82 4.93 -6.47
CA PRO A 170 -11.00 4.29 -5.16
C PRO A 170 -9.75 3.54 -4.67
N SER A 171 -9.73 3.26 -3.36
CA SER A 171 -8.75 2.35 -2.75
C SER A 171 -8.90 0.94 -3.30
N LEU A 172 -7.80 0.28 -3.65
CA LEU A 172 -7.78 -1.11 -4.12
C LEU A 172 -7.55 -2.11 -2.98
N VAL A 173 -7.25 -1.61 -1.78
CA VAL A 173 -7.04 -2.42 -0.58
C VAL A 173 -7.87 -1.81 0.55
N ASP A 174 -8.53 -2.66 1.32
CA ASP A 174 -9.12 -2.30 2.61
C ASP A 174 -8.37 -3.00 3.74
N HIS A 175 -8.73 -2.72 4.97
CA HIS A 175 -8.11 -3.26 6.18
C HIS A 175 -9.11 -4.10 6.95
N ASP A 176 -8.74 -5.34 7.31
CA ASP A 176 -9.56 -6.21 8.14
C ASP A 176 -9.53 -5.73 9.59
N GLU A 177 -10.66 -5.16 10.05
CA GLU A 177 -10.81 -4.64 11.39
C GLU A 177 -10.94 -5.73 12.46
N ASP A 178 -11.47 -6.90 12.09
CA ASP A 178 -11.74 -8.00 13.02
C ASP A 178 -10.44 -8.63 13.52
N MET A 179 -9.36 -8.47 12.76
CA MET A 179 -8.05 -9.02 13.14
C MET A 179 -7.33 -8.26 14.25
N GLY A 180 -7.79 -7.08 14.66
CA GLY A 180 -7.16 -6.26 15.66
C GLY A 180 -5.74 -5.81 15.32
N SER A 181 -5.20 -4.80 16.01
CA SER A 181 -3.81 -4.37 15.81
C SER A 181 -2.84 -5.25 16.59
N LEU A 182 -1.73 -5.65 15.96
CA LEU A 182 -0.59 -6.26 16.67
C LEU A 182 0.29 -5.21 17.36
N LEU A 183 0.14 -3.93 16.97
CA LEU A 183 0.73 -2.80 17.65
C LEU A 183 -0.24 -2.32 18.72
N ASP A 184 0.28 -2.01 19.91
CA ASP A 184 -0.55 -1.48 21.02
C ASP A 184 -0.93 -0.01 20.74
N HIS A 185 -2.02 0.18 20.01
CA HIS A 185 -2.57 1.51 19.71
C HIS A 185 -3.60 1.96 20.74
N GLY A 186 -3.74 1.25 21.87
CA GLY A 186 -4.74 1.51 22.90
C GLY A 186 -6.12 0.93 22.56
N LYS A 187 -6.96 0.78 23.60
CA LYS A 187 -8.27 0.09 23.51
C LYS A 187 -9.37 0.86 22.74
N ASN A 188 -9.08 2.09 22.25
CA ASN A 188 -10.03 2.96 21.57
C ASN A 188 -9.57 3.31 20.14
N ALA A 189 -8.88 2.39 19.44
CA ALA A 189 -8.53 2.64 18.05
C ALA A 189 -9.80 2.68 17.19
N GLU A 190 -10.04 3.81 16.53
CA GLU A 190 -11.13 3.93 15.55
C GLU A 190 -10.97 2.91 14.42
N PRO A 191 -12.08 2.45 13.80
CA PRO A 191 -12.05 1.53 12.67
C PRO A 191 -11.12 2.01 11.57
N ARG A 192 -10.24 1.13 11.10
CA ARG A 192 -9.24 1.46 10.07
C ARG A 192 -9.70 0.95 8.71
N LYS A 193 -10.76 1.57 8.16
CA LYS A 193 -11.27 1.27 6.81
C LYS A 193 -10.75 2.23 5.76
N ALA A 194 -10.78 1.78 4.51
CA ALA A 194 -10.61 2.67 3.39
C ALA A 194 -11.78 3.68 3.31
N VAL A 195 -11.46 4.95 3.02
CA VAL A 195 -12.49 5.99 2.84
C VAL A 195 -13.42 5.67 1.66
N ASN A 196 -12.88 5.08 0.60
CA ASN A 196 -13.58 4.75 -0.63
C ASN A 196 -13.00 3.45 -1.20
N PHE A 197 -13.44 2.30 -0.66
CA PHE A 197 -13.01 1.01 -1.19
C PHE A 197 -13.73 0.71 -2.50
N ILE A 198 -13.03 0.12 -3.45
CA ILE A 198 -13.54 -0.20 -4.78
C ILE A 198 -14.74 -1.18 -4.68
N SER A 199 -15.82 -0.86 -5.39
CA SER A 199 -17.04 -1.67 -5.42
C SER A 199 -17.49 -2.07 -6.83
N GLY A 200 -16.68 -1.79 -7.85
CA GLY A 200 -17.02 -2.08 -9.25
C GLY A 200 -15.92 -1.63 -10.22
N PRO A 201 -16.17 -1.70 -11.53
CA PRO A 201 -15.19 -1.33 -12.54
C PRO A 201 -14.82 0.16 -12.45
N VAL A 202 -13.54 0.46 -12.64
CA VAL A 202 -12.98 1.82 -12.64
C VAL A 202 -12.39 2.12 -14.00
N LEU A 203 -12.78 3.27 -14.56
CA LEU A 203 -12.14 3.83 -15.74
C LEU A 203 -10.94 4.68 -15.29
N TRP A 204 -9.80 4.05 -15.19
CA TRP A 204 -8.57 4.69 -14.76
C TRP A 204 -8.14 5.82 -15.69
N ASN A 205 -7.84 6.97 -15.14
CA ASN A 205 -7.26 8.12 -15.82
C ASN A 205 -6.02 8.61 -15.06
N SER A 206 -5.33 9.63 -15.57
CA SER A 206 -4.14 10.21 -14.92
C SER A 206 -4.44 11.45 -14.08
N ASP A 207 -5.72 11.80 -13.87
CA ASP A 207 -6.12 12.99 -13.14
C ASP A 207 -5.93 12.81 -11.62
N ALA A 208 -5.27 13.78 -11.00
CA ALA A 208 -4.87 13.73 -9.59
C ALA A 208 -5.29 15.00 -8.83
N LEU A 209 -5.68 14.83 -7.57
CA LEU A 209 -5.92 15.90 -6.61
C LEU A 209 -4.81 15.94 -5.57
N ASP A 210 -4.21 17.09 -5.32
CA ASP A 210 -3.22 17.29 -4.26
C ASP A 210 -3.86 17.26 -2.86
N ILE A 211 -3.20 16.56 -1.90
CA ILE A 211 -3.62 16.39 -0.49
C ILE A 211 -2.54 16.84 0.50
#